data_187035cc153659fbabe3c27f24c5722c
#
_entry.id   187035cc153659fbabe3c27f24c5722c
#
_cell.length_a   1.000
_cell.length_b   1.000
_cell.length_c   1.000
_cell.angle_alpha   90.00
_cell.angle_beta   90.00
_cell.angle_gamma   90.00
#
_symmetry.space_group_name_H-M   'P 1'
#
loop_
_entity.id
_entity.type
_entity.pdbx_description
1 polymer ?
#
loop_
_entity_poly.entity_id
_entity_poly.type
_entity_poly.pdbx_seq_one_letter_code
_entity_poly.pdbx_strand_id
1 'polypeptide(L)'
;MSCCKTIKLVKSPVRGDGYIIDDITNKSISFMENSDSPFFTLITYNTPHSPMQVPDSFFENIEVNLQGRYADKENKIKTQAALAMVENIDYNVGKVINSLKKNNKYENTIIIFFSDNGPNGNRWNLEMKERKGSTNEGGVRVPFFIQWPKKIKSGLVVEQITSVMDVFPSLIDLMNFDSKNNFDGISFKKYLSNPTLIDNDRKIFSYWGQRISVRDNNFILDHNDSLYDLKNDLSQTKPVNNKFSSNYLSLKKSKDDWINDVISNYDNSQRRAFTVNYDESTYTHLPARDADFTGDLTRSSIHANDSFIENWTSEEDYIYWNVNSLNSGMNKVSLYYTLPETSSGTQLTLEFMDNKIKKDIMIPHNPTLEGMKEDRIKRIESYTKDFKKITFGDLFFEKGESILKLKTSKLKGKKSIDFWLLVLEKTE
;
A
#
# COMPACT_ATOMS: atom_id res chain seq x y z
N MET A 1 0.43 -0.96 31.65
CA MET A 1 -0.80 -1.46 31.00
C MET A 1 -0.40 -2.29 29.80
N SER A 2 -0.72 -3.58 29.80
CA SER A 2 -0.39 -4.50 28.69
C SER A 2 -1.35 -4.21 27.54
N CYS A 3 -0.95 -3.37 26.59
CA CYS A 3 -1.70 -3.11 25.37
C CYS A 3 -1.28 -4.13 24.31
N CYS A 4 -2.27 -4.80 23.71
CA CYS A 4 -2.15 -5.64 22.51
C CYS A 4 -1.17 -6.83 22.60
N LYS A 5 -1.60 -7.91 23.21
CA LYS A 5 -0.83 -9.18 23.27
C LYS A 5 -0.97 -10.08 22.04
N THR A 6 -1.75 -9.75 21.02
CA THR A 6 -1.95 -10.69 19.91
C THR A 6 -2.11 -9.96 18.58
N ILE A 7 -1.06 -9.96 17.77
CA ILE A 7 -1.18 -9.70 16.33
C ILE A 7 -1.60 -11.02 15.70
N LYS A 8 -2.86 -11.14 15.26
CA LYS A 8 -3.28 -12.25 14.40
C LYS A 8 -2.77 -11.99 12.99
N LEU A 9 -1.63 -12.57 12.65
CA LEU A 9 -1.16 -12.61 11.28
C LEU A 9 -2.05 -13.58 10.48
N VAL A 10 -2.44 -13.16 9.27
CA VAL A 10 -3.26 -14.01 8.38
C VAL A 10 -2.39 -15.15 7.87
N LYS A 11 -2.78 -16.38 8.22
CA LYS A 11 -2.10 -17.62 7.81
C LYS A 11 -2.07 -17.83 6.30
N SER A 12 -3.10 -17.36 5.60
CA SER A 12 -3.26 -17.57 4.15
C SER A 12 -4.21 -16.51 3.58
N PRO A 13 -4.12 -16.23 2.27
CA PRO A 13 -5.15 -15.45 1.58
C PRO A 13 -6.53 -16.00 1.87
N VAL A 14 -7.49 -15.14 2.12
CA VAL A 14 -8.89 -15.48 2.34
C VAL A 14 -9.71 -14.85 1.22
N ARG A 15 -10.71 -15.58 0.74
CA ARG A 15 -11.69 -15.04 -0.18
C ARG A 15 -12.66 -14.17 0.62
N GLY A 16 -12.86 -12.93 0.17
CA GLY A 16 -13.85 -12.02 0.73
C GLY A 16 -15.27 -12.42 0.32
N ASP A 17 -16.27 -11.83 0.96
CA ASP A 17 -17.68 -11.99 0.64
C ASP A 17 -18.23 -10.69 0.04
N GLY A 18 -18.72 -10.76 -1.21
CA GLY A 18 -19.26 -9.61 -1.94
C GLY A 18 -18.20 -8.59 -2.34
N TYR A 19 -18.57 -7.31 -2.26
CA TYR A 19 -17.66 -6.22 -2.64
C TYR A 19 -16.60 -5.97 -1.56
N ILE A 20 -15.33 -5.87 -1.97
CA ILE A 20 -14.19 -5.90 -1.05
C ILE A 20 -14.23 -4.83 0.05
N ILE A 21 -14.70 -3.63 -0.27
CA ILE A 21 -14.79 -2.54 0.72
C ILE A 21 -15.85 -2.85 1.77
N ASP A 22 -16.98 -3.42 1.35
CA ASP A 22 -18.06 -3.81 2.26
C ASP A 22 -17.61 -4.94 3.18
N ASP A 23 -16.89 -5.93 2.66
CA ASP A 23 -16.36 -7.06 3.42
C ASP A 23 -15.32 -6.62 4.45
N ILE A 24 -14.35 -5.80 4.05
CA ILE A 24 -13.34 -5.22 4.96
C ILE A 24 -14.02 -4.41 6.07
N THR A 25 -15.02 -3.60 5.72
CA THR A 25 -15.78 -2.78 6.67
C THR A 25 -16.54 -3.65 7.66
N ASN A 26 -17.27 -4.66 7.19
CA ASN A 26 -18.05 -5.56 8.04
C ASN A 26 -17.16 -6.32 9.02
N LYS A 27 -16.01 -6.83 8.56
CA LYS A 27 -15.03 -7.49 9.42
C LYS A 27 -14.43 -6.56 10.45
N SER A 28 -14.13 -5.30 10.07
CA SER A 28 -13.62 -4.28 10.98
C SER A 28 -14.66 -3.91 12.04
N ILE A 29 -15.93 -3.76 11.65
CA ILE A 29 -17.05 -3.52 12.57
C ILE A 29 -17.16 -4.66 13.56
N SER A 30 -17.20 -5.91 13.08
CA SER A 30 -17.27 -7.08 13.94
C SER A 30 -16.13 -7.15 14.96
N PHE A 31 -14.90 -6.80 14.55
CA PHE A 31 -13.77 -6.71 15.45
C PHE A 31 -13.98 -5.64 16.54
N MET A 32 -14.42 -4.43 16.15
CA MET A 32 -14.64 -3.33 17.08
C MET A 32 -15.80 -3.59 18.05
N GLU A 33 -16.88 -4.25 17.60
CA GLU A 33 -18.03 -4.62 18.41
C GLU A 33 -17.67 -5.64 19.49
N ASN A 34 -16.86 -6.63 19.13
CA ASN A 34 -16.43 -7.72 20.02
C ASN A 34 -15.20 -7.36 20.88
N SER A 35 -14.71 -6.12 20.84
CA SER A 35 -13.58 -5.69 21.66
C SER A 35 -14.07 -5.11 23.00
N ASP A 36 -13.75 -5.80 24.09
CA ASP A 36 -14.07 -5.36 25.47
C ASP A 36 -13.02 -4.39 26.05
N SER A 37 -11.90 -4.20 25.38
CA SER A 37 -10.79 -3.33 25.77
C SER A 37 -10.52 -2.28 24.70
N PRO A 38 -9.71 -1.24 24.99
CA PRO A 38 -9.28 -0.28 23.98
C PRO A 38 -8.65 -0.98 22.78
N PHE A 39 -9.02 -0.56 21.59
CA PHE A 39 -8.55 -1.15 20.34
C PHE A 39 -7.89 -0.11 19.42
N PHE A 40 -7.07 -0.60 18.52
CA PHE A 40 -6.58 0.12 17.35
C PHE A 40 -7.00 -0.66 16.09
N THR A 41 -7.62 0.02 15.15
CA THR A 41 -8.03 -0.56 13.87
C THR A 41 -7.54 0.31 12.73
N LEU A 42 -6.74 -0.26 11.84
CA LEU A 42 -6.32 0.37 10.59
C LEU A 42 -7.09 -0.29 9.44
N ILE A 43 -8.00 0.47 8.81
CA ILE A 43 -8.83 0.00 7.70
C ILE A 43 -8.23 0.54 6.41
N THR A 44 -7.60 -0.32 5.63
CA THR A 44 -6.93 0.04 4.38
C THR A 44 -7.80 -0.32 3.18
N TYR A 45 -8.58 0.65 2.69
CA TYR A 45 -9.35 0.48 1.47
C TYR A 45 -8.45 0.54 0.24
N ASN A 46 -8.57 -0.43 -0.65
CA ASN A 46 -7.85 -0.45 -1.92
C ASN A 46 -8.51 0.40 -3.01
N THR A 47 -9.75 0.84 -2.84
CA THR A 47 -10.44 1.78 -3.74
C THR A 47 -10.09 3.23 -3.39
N PRO A 48 -10.15 4.16 -4.34
CA PRO A 48 -10.60 4.04 -5.74
C PRO A 48 -9.49 3.64 -6.72
N HIS A 49 -8.54 2.79 -6.31
CA HIS A 49 -7.54 2.21 -7.21
C HIS A 49 -8.19 1.19 -8.17
N SER A 50 -7.57 0.97 -9.35
CA SER A 50 -7.96 -0.13 -10.26
C SER A 50 -7.85 -1.51 -9.55
N PRO A 51 -8.70 -2.50 -9.92
CA PRO A 51 -9.69 -2.48 -11.00
C PRO A 51 -10.87 -1.55 -10.70
N MET A 52 -11.45 -0.96 -11.76
CA MET A 52 -12.57 -0.02 -11.64
C MET A 52 -13.89 -0.77 -11.45
N GLN A 53 -13.91 -1.65 -10.46
CA GLN A 53 -15.06 -2.48 -10.07
C GLN A 53 -15.82 -1.77 -8.96
N VAL A 54 -17.03 -1.39 -9.23
CA VAL A 54 -17.93 -0.76 -8.27
C VAL A 54 -19.34 -1.30 -8.50
N PRO A 55 -20.16 -1.54 -7.45
CA PRO A 55 -21.54 -1.98 -7.60
C PRO A 55 -22.35 -1.01 -8.46
N ASP A 56 -23.25 -1.56 -9.31
CA ASP A 56 -24.09 -0.77 -10.23
C ASP A 56 -24.88 0.31 -9.49
N SER A 57 -25.41 -0.01 -8.30
CA SER A 57 -26.16 0.92 -7.46
C SER A 57 -25.40 2.21 -7.09
N PHE A 58 -24.09 2.18 -7.06
CA PHE A 58 -23.26 3.38 -6.87
C PHE A 58 -22.91 4.01 -8.22
N PHE A 59 -22.53 3.17 -9.20
CA PHE A 59 -22.07 3.66 -10.50
C PHE A 59 -23.14 4.45 -11.25
N GLU A 60 -24.37 3.97 -11.28
CA GLU A 60 -25.49 4.57 -12.01
C GLU A 60 -25.96 5.91 -11.41
N ASN A 61 -25.68 6.14 -10.13
CA ASN A 61 -26.05 7.39 -9.44
C ASN A 61 -25.07 8.54 -9.68
N ILE A 62 -23.90 8.28 -10.29
CA ILE A 62 -22.88 9.31 -10.50
C ILE A 62 -23.00 9.94 -11.88
N GLU A 63 -23.32 11.21 -11.93
CA GLU A 63 -23.16 12.05 -13.12
C GLU A 63 -21.79 12.72 -13.12
N VAL A 64 -21.06 12.58 -14.23
CA VAL A 64 -19.75 13.20 -14.40
C VAL A 64 -19.83 14.37 -15.36
N ASN A 65 -19.49 15.54 -14.86
CA ASN A 65 -19.19 16.70 -15.66
C ASN A 65 -17.67 16.93 -15.66
N LEU A 66 -17.01 16.68 -16.80
CA LEU A 66 -15.57 16.87 -16.93
C LEU A 66 -15.24 18.36 -16.94
N GLN A 67 -14.35 18.76 -16.03
CA GLN A 67 -13.94 20.16 -15.89
C GLN A 67 -12.45 20.28 -15.52
N GLY A 68 -11.93 21.50 -15.63
CA GLY A 68 -10.54 21.78 -15.28
C GLY A 68 -9.57 21.60 -16.45
N ARG A 69 -8.29 21.89 -16.18
CA ARG A 69 -7.22 21.94 -17.20
C ARG A 69 -6.96 20.65 -17.96
N TYR A 70 -7.44 19.52 -17.44
CA TYR A 70 -7.20 18.19 -18.02
C TYR A 70 -8.49 17.52 -18.52
N ALA A 71 -9.60 18.25 -18.60
CA ALA A 71 -10.91 17.67 -18.94
C ALA A 71 -10.92 16.97 -20.31
N ASP A 72 -10.18 17.51 -21.28
CA ASP A 72 -10.01 16.95 -22.63
C ASP A 72 -9.23 15.62 -22.66
N LYS A 73 -8.46 15.32 -21.61
CA LYS A 73 -7.64 14.11 -21.46
C LYS A 73 -8.21 13.10 -20.48
N GLU A 74 -9.35 13.43 -19.86
CA GLU A 74 -9.97 12.58 -18.85
C GLU A 74 -10.93 11.57 -19.47
N ASN A 75 -10.88 10.35 -18.98
CA ASN A 75 -11.84 9.30 -19.35
C ASN A 75 -13.08 9.40 -18.45
N LYS A 76 -14.23 9.74 -19.04
CA LYS A 76 -15.49 9.94 -18.30
C LYS A 76 -15.92 8.72 -17.51
N ILE A 77 -15.87 7.51 -18.11
CA ILE A 77 -16.27 6.26 -17.43
C ILE A 77 -15.33 5.95 -16.26
N LYS A 78 -14.02 6.15 -16.45
CA LYS A 78 -13.04 5.98 -15.38
C LYS A 78 -13.27 6.92 -14.21
N THR A 79 -13.58 8.18 -14.51
CA THR A 79 -13.91 9.18 -13.49
C THR A 79 -15.21 8.84 -12.77
N GLN A 80 -16.26 8.45 -13.51
CA GLN A 80 -17.53 8.00 -12.94
C GLN A 80 -17.32 6.82 -11.97
N ALA A 81 -16.59 5.79 -12.40
CA ALA A 81 -16.30 4.64 -11.56
C ALA A 81 -15.51 5.03 -10.30
N ALA A 82 -14.49 5.90 -10.45
CA ALA A 82 -13.71 6.34 -9.29
C ALA A 82 -14.54 7.15 -8.28
N LEU A 83 -15.42 8.04 -8.75
CA LEU A 83 -16.33 8.80 -7.88
C LEU A 83 -17.36 7.90 -7.20
N ALA A 84 -17.90 6.92 -7.92
CA ALA A 84 -18.79 5.91 -7.35
C ALA A 84 -18.11 5.05 -6.27
N MET A 85 -16.83 4.72 -6.45
CA MET A 85 -16.03 4.06 -5.42
C MET A 85 -15.82 4.95 -4.19
N VAL A 86 -15.62 6.26 -4.37
CA VAL A 86 -15.49 7.22 -3.26
C VAL A 86 -16.82 7.32 -2.50
N GLU A 87 -17.96 7.33 -3.19
CA GLU A 87 -19.28 7.30 -2.55
C GLU A 87 -19.49 6.02 -1.75
N ASN A 88 -19.05 4.86 -2.27
CA ASN A 88 -19.08 3.60 -1.52
C ASN A 88 -18.16 3.65 -0.29
N ILE A 89 -16.99 4.30 -0.38
CA ILE A 89 -16.13 4.52 0.80
C ILE A 89 -16.87 5.34 1.85
N ASP A 90 -17.49 6.46 1.46
CA ASP A 90 -18.25 7.32 2.37
C ASP A 90 -19.38 6.56 3.06
N TYR A 91 -20.15 5.79 2.29
CA TYR A 91 -21.18 4.89 2.82
C TYR A 91 -20.63 3.93 3.89
N ASN A 92 -19.46 3.31 3.63
CA ASN A 92 -18.84 2.37 4.55
C ASN A 92 -18.22 3.04 5.78
N VAL A 93 -17.66 4.24 5.65
CA VAL A 93 -17.25 5.07 6.80
C VAL A 93 -18.46 5.42 7.65
N GLY A 94 -19.59 5.74 7.03
CA GLY A 94 -20.87 5.93 7.72
C GLY A 94 -21.29 4.70 8.53
N LYS A 95 -21.14 3.49 8.00
CA LYS A 95 -21.41 2.22 8.73
C LYS A 95 -20.53 2.09 9.97
N VAL A 96 -19.22 2.36 9.84
CA VAL A 96 -18.28 2.33 10.98
C VAL A 96 -18.71 3.31 12.07
N ILE A 97 -19.00 4.57 11.71
CA ILE A 97 -19.43 5.61 12.66
C ILE A 97 -20.74 5.21 13.36
N ASN A 98 -21.70 4.69 12.61
CA ASN A 98 -23.00 4.25 13.16
C ASN A 98 -22.83 3.07 14.13
N SER A 99 -21.95 2.10 13.81
CA SER A 99 -21.64 1.00 14.73
C SER A 99 -21.01 1.52 16.03
N LEU A 100 -20.03 2.43 15.94
CA LEU A 100 -19.42 3.05 17.13
C LEU A 100 -20.43 3.78 17.99
N LYS A 101 -21.38 4.51 17.39
CA LYS A 101 -22.47 5.20 18.11
C LYS A 101 -23.40 4.20 18.79
N LYS A 102 -23.83 3.17 18.08
CA LYS A 102 -24.72 2.12 18.60
C LYS A 102 -24.13 1.39 19.81
N ASN A 103 -22.80 1.23 19.82
CA ASN A 103 -22.07 0.54 20.88
C ASN A 103 -21.49 1.49 21.95
N ASN A 104 -21.91 2.76 21.98
CA ASN A 104 -21.45 3.78 22.94
C ASN A 104 -19.92 3.99 22.96
N LYS A 105 -19.24 3.73 21.85
CA LYS A 105 -17.79 3.87 21.71
C LYS A 105 -17.39 5.17 20.99
N TYR A 106 -18.31 5.81 20.28
CA TYR A 106 -18.05 6.94 19.37
C TYR A 106 -17.43 8.16 20.08
N GLU A 107 -17.97 8.56 21.22
CA GLU A 107 -17.53 9.77 21.93
C GLU A 107 -16.05 9.71 22.36
N ASN A 108 -15.54 8.50 22.62
CA ASN A 108 -14.16 8.28 23.08
C ASN A 108 -13.31 7.52 22.03
N THR A 109 -13.62 7.65 20.75
CA THR A 109 -12.84 7.09 19.66
C THR A 109 -12.21 8.20 18.82
N ILE A 110 -10.91 8.12 18.56
CA ILE A 110 -10.24 8.94 17.55
C ILE A 110 -10.47 8.27 16.20
N ILE A 111 -11.09 9.01 15.28
CA ILE A 111 -11.30 8.58 13.91
C ILE A 111 -10.44 9.46 13.00
N ILE A 112 -9.56 8.86 12.22
CA ILE A 112 -8.74 9.54 11.23
C ILE A 112 -9.05 8.97 9.86
N PHE A 113 -9.30 9.85 8.89
CA PHE A 113 -9.49 9.48 7.49
C PHE A 113 -8.53 10.29 6.62
N PHE A 114 -7.79 9.63 5.75
CA PHE A 114 -6.92 10.25 4.76
C PHE A 114 -6.68 9.33 3.57
N SER A 115 -6.16 9.89 2.47
CA SER A 115 -5.71 9.15 1.29
C SER A 115 -4.19 9.08 1.25
N ASP A 116 -3.65 8.12 0.50
CA ASP A 116 -2.21 7.90 0.33
C ASP A 116 -1.55 8.90 -0.64
N ASN A 117 -2.24 9.27 -1.72
CA ASN A 117 -1.75 10.18 -2.76
C ASN A 117 -2.89 10.83 -3.55
N GLY A 118 -2.52 11.77 -4.42
CA GLY A 118 -3.45 12.39 -5.35
C GLY A 118 -4.02 11.42 -6.40
N PRO A 119 -4.96 11.88 -7.25
CA PRO A 119 -5.72 11.02 -8.14
C PRO A 119 -4.85 10.34 -9.21
N ASN A 120 -5.19 9.10 -9.55
CA ASN A 120 -4.66 8.42 -10.72
C ASN A 120 -5.56 8.68 -11.93
N GLY A 121 -5.21 9.66 -12.75
CA GLY A 121 -5.99 10.15 -13.89
C GLY A 121 -5.98 11.65 -13.94
N ASN A 122 -6.62 12.21 -14.97
CA ASN A 122 -6.63 13.66 -15.21
C ASN A 122 -7.88 14.35 -14.64
N ARG A 123 -8.57 13.68 -13.71
CA ARG A 123 -9.78 14.25 -13.10
C ARG A 123 -9.47 15.53 -12.32
N TRP A 124 -10.46 16.37 -12.19
CA TRP A 124 -10.36 17.61 -11.46
C TRP A 124 -9.83 17.42 -10.03
N ASN A 125 -8.85 18.22 -9.67
CA ASN A 125 -8.14 18.16 -8.39
C ASN A 125 -7.82 19.58 -7.86
N LEU A 126 -8.76 20.52 -7.96
CA LEU A 126 -8.55 21.95 -7.63
C LEU A 126 -7.50 22.64 -8.51
N GLU A 127 -7.32 22.21 -9.74
CA GLU A 127 -6.30 22.72 -10.67
C GLU A 127 -4.85 22.56 -10.19
N MET A 128 -4.59 21.78 -9.16
CA MET A 128 -3.25 21.51 -8.66
C MET A 128 -2.39 20.86 -9.74
N LYS A 129 -1.10 21.20 -9.74
CA LYS A 129 -0.13 20.67 -10.70
C LYS A 129 0.04 19.17 -10.53
N GLU A 130 -0.10 18.44 -11.65
CA GLU A 130 0.12 16.99 -11.74
C GLU A 130 -0.87 16.12 -10.91
N ARG A 131 -0.48 14.90 -10.62
CA ARG A 131 -1.32 13.83 -10.04
C ARG A 131 -0.44 12.74 -9.44
N LYS A 132 -0.99 11.57 -9.05
CA LYS A 132 -0.25 10.38 -8.58
C LYS A 132 1.02 10.15 -9.40
N GLY A 133 2.11 9.84 -8.71
CA GLY A 133 3.44 9.65 -9.31
C GLY A 133 4.23 10.96 -9.48
N SER A 134 3.82 12.02 -8.81
CA SER A 134 4.47 13.32 -8.81
C SER A 134 4.70 13.81 -7.39
N THR A 135 5.67 14.70 -7.21
CA THR A 135 5.97 15.39 -5.95
C THR A 135 5.39 16.81 -5.89
N ASN A 136 4.59 17.21 -6.90
CA ASN A 136 3.84 18.47 -6.90
C ASN A 136 2.50 18.32 -6.13
N GLU A 137 1.83 19.45 -5.83
CA GLU A 137 0.61 19.47 -5.01
C GLU A 137 -0.44 18.45 -5.44
N GLY A 138 -0.70 18.32 -6.75
CA GLY A 138 -1.70 17.37 -7.27
C GLY A 138 -1.34 15.89 -7.06
N GLY A 139 -0.07 15.59 -6.79
CA GLY A 139 0.38 14.23 -6.47
C GLY A 139 0.40 13.90 -4.99
N VAL A 140 0.65 14.89 -4.12
CA VAL A 140 0.96 14.67 -2.71
C VAL A 140 -0.07 15.27 -1.73
N ARG A 141 -0.86 16.26 -2.15
CA ARG A 141 -1.89 16.84 -1.30
C ARG A 141 -3.14 15.98 -1.31
N VAL A 142 -3.55 15.56 -0.12
CA VAL A 142 -4.69 14.65 0.09
C VAL A 142 -5.63 15.19 1.15
N PRO A 143 -6.92 14.79 1.16
CA PRO A 143 -7.79 15.07 2.28
C PRO A 143 -7.26 14.41 3.55
N PHE A 144 -7.37 15.11 4.67
CA PHE A 144 -7.06 14.60 6.00
C PHE A 144 -8.11 15.11 6.98
N PHE A 145 -8.80 14.20 7.64
CA PHE A 145 -9.82 14.49 8.64
C PHE A 145 -9.51 13.76 9.93
N ILE A 146 -9.65 14.45 11.07
CA ILE A 146 -9.56 13.86 12.40
C ILE A 146 -10.76 14.26 13.22
N GLN A 147 -11.28 13.30 13.98
CA GLN A 147 -12.40 13.49 14.88
C GLN A 147 -12.16 12.76 16.20
N TRP A 148 -12.48 13.42 17.30
CA TRP A 148 -12.58 12.86 18.63
C TRP A 148 -13.62 13.67 19.41
N PRO A 149 -14.92 13.29 19.35
CA PRO A 149 -16.01 14.13 19.86
C PRO A 149 -15.79 14.63 21.29
N LYS A 150 -15.27 13.77 22.17
CA LYS A 150 -15.01 14.10 23.56
C LYS A 150 -13.93 15.17 23.76
N LYS A 151 -12.98 15.33 22.82
CA LYS A 151 -11.77 16.16 23.03
C LYS A 151 -11.46 17.17 21.92
N ILE A 152 -11.93 16.96 20.71
CA ILE A 152 -11.67 17.83 19.57
C ILE A 152 -12.96 18.55 19.19
N LYS A 153 -12.91 19.88 19.16
CA LYS A 153 -14.06 20.70 18.77
C LYS A 153 -14.40 20.44 17.29
N SER A 154 -15.68 20.31 16.99
CA SER A 154 -16.19 20.16 15.63
C SER A 154 -15.96 21.44 14.79
N GLY A 155 -15.75 21.27 13.47
CA GLY A 155 -15.64 22.36 12.51
C GLY A 155 -14.29 23.10 12.52
N LEU A 156 -13.26 22.55 13.18
CA LEU A 156 -11.92 23.14 13.12
C LEU A 156 -11.30 22.95 11.72
N VAL A 157 -10.66 24.01 11.22
CA VAL A 157 -9.77 23.97 10.05
C VAL A 157 -8.38 24.37 10.52
N VAL A 158 -7.43 23.41 10.43
CA VAL A 158 -6.04 23.63 10.80
C VAL A 158 -5.26 24.08 9.57
N GLU A 159 -4.61 25.23 9.64
CA GLU A 159 -3.87 25.84 8.51
C GLU A 159 -2.44 25.29 8.40
N GLN A 160 -1.89 24.76 9.48
CA GLN A 160 -0.54 24.18 9.49
C GLN A 160 -0.45 22.97 8.59
N ILE A 161 0.59 22.94 7.74
CA ILE A 161 0.90 21.75 6.95
C ILE A 161 1.24 20.57 7.84
N THR A 162 0.68 19.41 7.49
CA THR A 162 0.94 18.13 8.16
C THR A 162 1.25 17.05 7.13
N SER A 163 1.88 15.97 7.58
CA SER A 163 2.20 14.80 6.76
C SER A 163 1.77 13.52 7.48
N VAL A 164 1.68 12.41 6.76
CA VAL A 164 1.35 11.11 7.36
C VAL A 164 2.33 10.70 8.46
N MET A 165 3.59 11.12 8.40
CA MET A 165 4.59 10.87 9.45
C MET A 165 4.22 11.53 10.79
N ASP A 166 3.36 12.56 10.78
CA ASP A 166 2.91 13.29 11.96
C ASP A 166 1.77 12.55 12.70
N VAL A 167 1.13 11.55 12.07
CA VAL A 167 -0.03 10.84 12.65
C VAL A 167 0.38 10.07 13.91
N PHE A 168 1.47 9.29 13.83
CA PHE A 168 1.87 8.46 14.96
C PHE A 168 2.32 9.27 16.19
N PRO A 169 3.23 10.25 16.09
CA PRO A 169 3.57 11.10 17.23
C PRO A 169 2.36 11.88 17.77
N SER A 170 1.42 12.27 16.90
CA SER A 170 0.19 12.94 17.36
C SER A 170 -0.73 12.02 18.14
N LEU A 171 -0.88 10.76 17.74
CA LEU A 171 -1.66 9.78 18.48
C LEU A 171 -1.06 9.51 19.87
N ILE A 172 0.26 9.34 19.95
CA ILE A 172 0.97 9.19 21.23
C ILE A 172 0.67 10.37 22.15
N ASP A 173 0.81 11.60 21.65
CA ASP A 173 0.60 12.82 22.42
C ASP A 173 -0.88 13.04 22.79
N LEU A 174 -1.83 12.79 21.87
CA LEU A 174 -3.27 12.88 22.15
C LEU A 174 -3.73 11.88 23.21
N MET A 175 -3.14 10.70 23.23
CA MET A 175 -3.45 9.64 24.21
C MET A 175 -2.63 9.76 25.50
N ASN A 176 -1.71 10.74 25.58
CA ASN A 176 -0.79 10.96 26.70
C ASN A 176 0.06 9.70 26.99
N PHE A 177 0.61 9.06 25.97
CA PHE A 177 1.61 8.02 26.12
C PHE A 177 3.01 8.63 26.12
N ASP A 178 3.88 8.10 26.95
CA ASP A 178 5.30 8.42 26.89
C ASP A 178 5.99 7.58 25.81
N SER A 179 6.78 8.23 24.99
CA SER A 179 7.66 7.55 24.00
C SER A 179 9.08 8.07 24.16
N LYS A 180 10.02 7.12 24.19
CA LYS A 180 11.47 7.42 24.14
C LYS A 180 12.01 7.45 22.71
N ASN A 181 11.17 7.18 21.71
CA ASN A 181 11.58 7.14 20.32
C ASN A 181 11.64 8.55 19.72
N ASN A 182 12.65 8.81 18.93
CA ASN A 182 12.69 9.99 18.07
C ASN A 182 11.85 9.71 16.82
N PHE A 183 11.04 10.67 16.40
CA PHE A 183 10.21 10.61 15.22
C PHE A 183 10.60 11.71 14.25
N ASP A 184 10.58 11.41 12.94
CA ASP A 184 10.73 12.43 11.90
C ASP A 184 9.49 13.33 11.79
N GLY A 185 8.32 12.81 12.19
CA GLY A 185 7.08 13.56 12.30
C GLY A 185 6.96 14.36 13.59
N ILE A 186 6.11 15.35 13.59
CA ILE A 186 5.79 16.19 14.75
C ILE A 186 4.33 16.03 15.16
N SER A 187 4.04 16.16 16.46
CA SER A 187 2.65 16.14 16.92
C SER A 187 1.88 17.38 16.47
N PHE A 188 0.72 17.16 15.85
CA PHE A 188 -0.21 18.22 15.48
C PHE A 188 -1.21 18.58 16.61
N LYS A 189 -1.11 18.01 17.80
CA LYS A 189 -2.03 18.25 18.93
C LYS A 189 -2.15 19.75 19.26
N LYS A 190 -1.04 20.50 19.27
CA LYS A 190 -1.04 21.95 19.52
C LYS A 190 -1.89 22.75 18.55
N TYR A 191 -1.97 22.30 17.29
CA TYR A 191 -2.76 22.96 16.24
C TYR A 191 -4.26 22.66 16.35
N LEU A 192 -4.65 21.55 16.97
CA LEU A 192 -6.05 21.27 17.30
C LEU A 192 -6.58 22.20 18.39
N SER A 193 -5.70 22.69 19.28
CA SER A 193 -6.04 23.67 20.32
C SER A 193 -5.96 25.11 19.82
N ASN A 194 -5.07 25.38 18.88
CA ASN A 194 -4.89 26.68 18.24
C ASN A 194 -4.76 26.51 16.70
N PRO A 195 -5.89 26.46 15.97
CA PRO A 195 -5.91 26.11 14.54
C PRO A 195 -5.17 27.09 13.60
N THR A 196 -5.02 28.34 14.04
CA THR A 196 -4.32 29.39 13.27
C THR A 196 -2.83 29.48 13.59
N LEU A 197 -2.35 28.66 14.53
CA LEU A 197 -0.93 28.60 14.86
C LEU A 197 -0.14 28.04 13.67
N ILE A 198 0.89 28.77 13.25
CA ILE A 198 1.79 28.39 12.15
C ILE A 198 3.20 28.20 12.69
N ASP A 199 3.79 27.08 12.35
CA ASP A 199 5.20 26.80 12.50
C ASP A 199 5.90 27.11 11.16
N ASN A 200 6.61 28.24 11.09
CA ASN A 200 7.28 28.69 9.89
C ASN A 200 8.54 27.88 9.55
N ASP A 201 9.08 27.14 10.50
CA ASP A 201 10.26 26.30 10.30
C ASP A 201 9.88 24.90 9.78
N ARG A 202 8.58 24.53 9.84
CA ARG A 202 8.12 23.24 9.34
C ARG A 202 8.30 23.11 7.84
N LYS A 203 9.01 22.05 7.43
CA LYS A 203 9.18 21.66 6.03
C LYS A 203 8.77 20.21 5.84
N ILE A 204 8.16 19.92 4.70
CA ILE A 204 7.78 18.57 4.29
C ILE A 204 8.49 18.27 2.97
N PHE A 205 9.16 17.11 2.94
CA PHE A 205 9.86 16.61 1.76
C PHE A 205 9.02 15.52 1.11
N SER A 206 8.98 15.51 -0.21
CA SER A 206 8.34 14.46 -0.98
C SER A 206 9.35 13.89 -1.98
N TYR A 207 9.48 12.56 -2.01
CA TYR A 207 10.39 11.85 -2.90
C TYR A 207 9.65 10.77 -3.69
N TRP A 208 9.77 10.82 -5.01
CA TRP A 208 9.22 9.82 -5.90
C TRP A 208 10.00 9.74 -7.21
N GLY A 209 10.47 8.54 -7.60
CA GLY A 209 11.14 8.33 -8.88
C GLY A 209 12.33 9.29 -9.11
N GLN A 210 13.17 9.50 -8.10
CA GLN A 210 14.30 10.42 -8.06
C GLN A 210 13.94 11.92 -8.11
N ARG A 211 12.65 12.25 -8.05
CA ARG A 211 12.18 13.63 -7.94
C ARG A 211 12.00 13.99 -6.49
N ILE A 212 12.51 15.16 -6.09
CA ILE A 212 12.41 15.66 -4.72
C ILE A 212 11.81 17.04 -4.76
N SER A 213 10.76 17.25 -3.98
CA SER A 213 10.23 18.57 -3.67
C SER A 213 10.30 18.83 -2.17
N VAL A 214 10.38 20.10 -1.80
CA VAL A 214 10.26 20.56 -0.41
C VAL A 214 9.24 21.69 -0.35
N ARG A 215 8.40 21.67 0.68
CA ARG A 215 7.44 22.75 0.93
C ARG A 215 7.43 23.21 2.37
N ASP A 216 7.09 24.48 2.56
CA ASP A 216 6.60 25.04 3.82
C ASP A 216 5.08 25.33 3.71
N ASN A 217 4.53 26.14 4.60
CA ASN A 217 3.11 26.49 4.58
C ASN A 217 2.67 27.27 3.32
N ASN A 218 3.55 28.06 2.74
CA ASN A 218 3.23 29.02 1.69
C ASN A 218 3.85 28.69 0.32
N PHE A 219 5.03 28.05 0.32
CA PHE A 219 5.81 27.82 -0.89
C PHE A 219 6.13 26.35 -1.08
N ILE A 220 6.29 25.96 -2.35
CA ILE A 220 6.87 24.69 -2.75
C ILE A 220 8.03 24.95 -3.72
N LEU A 221 9.17 24.32 -3.46
CA LEU A 221 10.29 24.18 -4.38
C LEU A 221 10.18 22.80 -5.03
N ASP A 222 9.92 22.76 -6.34
CA ASP A 222 9.73 21.49 -7.06
C ASP A 222 11.06 20.78 -7.38
N HIS A 223 11.00 19.67 -8.06
CA HIS A 223 12.17 18.87 -8.42
C HIS A 223 13.12 19.59 -9.41
N ASN A 224 12.64 20.59 -10.14
CA ASN A 224 13.44 21.40 -11.06
C ASN A 224 13.94 22.70 -10.42
N ASP A 225 13.87 22.82 -9.10
CA ASP A 225 14.22 24.02 -8.35
C ASP A 225 13.42 25.26 -8.75
N SER A 226 12.18 25.08 -9.18
CA SER A 226 11.22 26.15 -9.41
C SER A 226 10.40 26.39 -8.14
N LEU A 227 10.40 27.62 -7.63
CA LEU A 227 9.64 28.05 -6.46
C LEU A 227 8.24 28.55 -6.88
N TYR A 228 7.21 28.06 -6.19
CA TYR A 228 5.82 28.49 -6.41
C TYR A 228 5.20 28.98 -5.11
N ASP A 229 4.40 30.04 -5.20
CA ASP A 229 3.59 30.58 -4.11
C ASP A 229 2.22 29.89 -4.07
N LEU A 230 2.07 28.88 -3.21
CA LEU A 230 0.86 28.04 -3.14
C LEU A 230 -0.38 28.78 -2.66
N LYS A 231 -0.22 29.93 -2.00
CA LYS A 231 -1.36 30.77 -1.58
C LYS A 231 -2.02 31.46 -2.76
N ASN A 232 -1.23 31.85 -3.77
CA ASN A 232 -1.69 32.61 -4.93
C ASN A 232 -1.68 31.81 -6.24
N ASP A 233 -0.95 30.69 -6.28
CA ASP A 233 -0.80 29.81 -7.45
C ASP A 233 -0.75 28.33 -7.04
N LEU A 234 -1.87 27.80 -6.56
CA LEU A 234 -2.00 26.38 -6.21
C LEU A 234 -1.70 25.46 -7.41
N SER A 235 -1.93 26.00 -8.62
CA SER A 235 -1.70 25.30 -9.90
C SER A 235 -0.22 25.24 -10.30
N GLN A 236 0.68 25.91 -9.59
CA GLN A 236 2.11 25.94 -9.86
C GLN A 236 2.43 26.27 -11.34
N THR A 237 1.87 27.38 -11.83
CA THR A 237 2.02 27.81 -13.23
C THR A 237 3.08 28.88 -13.42
N LYS A 238 3.36 29.67 -12.37
CA LYS A 238 4.25 30.86 -12.44
C LYS A 238 5.35 30.78 -11.38
N PRO A 239 6.58 30.35 -11.76
CA PRO A 239 7.70 30.37 -10.84
C PRO A 239 8.00 31.79 -10.31
N VAL A 240 8.30 31.89 -9.02
CA VAL A 240 8.54 33.15 -8.31
C VAL A 240 9.92 33.25 -7.65
N ASN A 241 10.89 32.48 -8.11
CA ASN A 241 12.25 32.42 -7.58
C ASN A 241 12.88 33.81 -7.35
N ASN A 242 12.80 34.68 -8.35
CA ASN A 242 13.40 36.02 -8.28
C ASN A 242 12.65 36.98 -7.34
N LYS A 243 11.32 36.82 -7.24
CA LYS A 243 10.46 37.64 -6.39
C LYS A 243 10.64 37.30 -4.91
N PHE A 244 10.87 36.03 -4.59
CA PHE A 244 11.01 35.52 -3.23
C PHE A 244 12.35 34.79 -3.04
N SER A 245 13.45 35.49 -3.35
CA SER A 245 14.80 34.89 -3.36
C SER A 245 15.24 34.34 -2.02
N SER A 246 14.85 34.95 -0.90
CA SER A 246 15.15 34.44 0.45
C SER A 246 14.45 33.10 0.74
N ASN A 247 13.17 32.97 0.37
CA ASN A 247 12.41 31.73 0.51
C ASN A 247 12.98 30.63 -0.40
N TYR A 248 13.31 31.01 -1.64
CA TYR A 248 14.00 30.09 -2.57
C TYR A 248 15.29 29.54 -1.98
N LEU A 249 16.18 30.40 -1.51
CA LEU A 249 17.47 29.99 -0.92
C LEU A 249 17.28 29.13 0.33
N SER A 250 16.31 29.46 1.18
CA SER A 250 15.99 28.68 2.37
C SER A 250 15.50 27.26 2.03
N LEU A 251 14.55 27.13 1.10
CA LEU A 251 14.01 25.84 0.69
C LEU A 251 15.05 25.04 -0.12
N LYS A 252 15.83 25.71 -0.98
CA LYS A 252 16.92 25.06 -1.72
C LYS A 252 17.95 24.47 -0.78
N LYS A 253 18.41 25.25 0.22
CA LYS A 253 19.33 24.74 1.24
C LYS A 253 18.75 23.55 1.96
N SER A 254 17.49 23.62 2.40
CA SER A 254 16.84 22.50 3.11
C SER A 254 16.71 21.26 2.23
N LYS A 255 16.43 21.42 0.93
CA LYS A 255 16.37 20.31 -0.03
C LYS A 255 17.73 19.65 -0.20
N ASP A 256 18.81 20.45 -0.34
CA ASP A 256 20.16 19.95 -0.51
C ASP A 256 20.67 19.25 0.77
N ASP A 257 20.41 19.82 1.95
CA ASP A 257 20.74 19.22 3.25
C ASP A 257 20.03 17.84 3.39
N TRP A 258 18.74 17.78 3.06
CA TRP A 258 17.96 16.53 3.14
C TRP A 258 18.47 15.47 2.14
N ILE A 259 18.85 15.87 0.92
CA ILE A 259 19.47 14.97 -0.06
C ILE A 259 20.76 14.37 0.50
N ASN A 260 21.61 15.20 1.10
CA ASN A 260 22.89 14.76 1.67
C ASN A 260 22.69 13.84 2.88
N ASP A 261 21.70 14.13 3.74
CA ASP A 261 21.46 13.35 4.95
C ASP A 261 20.70 12.04 4.66
N VAL A 262 19.66 12.09 3.84
CA VAL A 262 18.75 10.94 3.65
C VAL A 262 19.08 10.16 2.38
N ILE A 263 19.15 10.83 1.21
CA ILE A 263 19.25 10.13 -0.08
C ILE A 263 20.66 9.60 -0.33
N SER A 264 21.70 10.37 0.02
CA SER A 264 23.09 9.95 -0.20
C SER A 264 23.47 8.71 0.64
N ASN A 265 22.77 8.50 1.74
CA ASN A 265 22.96 7.33 2.61
C ASN A 265 22.04 6.15 2.21
N TYR A 266 21.17 6.33 1.22
CA TYR A 266 20.24 5.30 0.76
C TYR A 266 20.80 4.57 -0.46
N ASP A 267 21.26 3.34 -0.24
CA ASP A 267 21.72 2.48 -1.33
C ASP A 267 20.52 1.82 -2.04
N ASN A 268 20.14 2.39 -3.17
CA ASN A 268 19.07 1.85 -4.02
C ASN A 268 19.44 0.53 -4.73
N SER A 269 20.72 0.15 -4.73
CA SER A 269 21.20 -1.06 -5.41
C SER A 269 20.95 -2.33 -4.57
N GLN A 270 20.83 -2.18 -3.26
CA GLN A 270 20.60 -3.30 -2.35
C GLN A 270 19.11 -3.59 -2.18
N ARG A 271 18.64 -4.68 -2.77
CA ARG A 271 17.34 -5.23 -2.41
C ARG A 271 17.43 -5.85 -1.01
N ARG A 272 16.54 -5.44 -0.11
CA ARG A 272 16.43 -6.05 1.20
C ARG A 272 16.06 -7.52 1.05
N ALA A 273 16.79 -8.39 1.74
CA ALA A 273 16.43 -9.78 1.85
C ALA A 273 15.10 -9.94 2.60
N PHE A 274 14.31 -10.93 2.21
CA PHE A 274 13.12 -11.33 2.96
C PHE A 274 13.54 -11.92 4.30
N THR A 275 13.01 -11.38 5.38
CA THR A 275 13.27 -11.91 6.73
C THR A 275 12.44 -13.15 6.98
N VAL A 276 13.10 -14.26 7.33
CA VAL A 276 12.50 -15.54 7.73
C VAL A 276 12.87 -15.84 9.17
N ASN A 277 12.05 -16.61 9.88
CA ASN A 277 12.26 -17.00 11.26
C ASN A 277 12.48 -15.83 12.23
N TYR A 278 11.75 -14.74 12.02
CA TYR A 278 11.65 -13.67 13.00
C TYR A 278 10.80 -14.14 14.19
N ASP A 279 11.27 -13.89 15.42
CA ASP A 279 10.67 -14.50 16.62
C ASP A 279 9.22 -14.08 16.84
N GLU A 280 8.88 -12.84 16.49
CA GLU A 280 7.53 -12.31 16.67
C GLU A 280 6.58 -12.60 15.48
N SER A 281 7.06 -13.30 14.44
CA SER A 281 6.28 -13.62 13.24
C SER A 281 6.20 -15.13 13.01
N THR A 282 4.98 -15.64 12.94
CA THR A 282 4.73 -17.05 12.59
C THR A 282 4.81 -17.29 11.09
N TYR A 283 4.54 -16.28 10.27
CA TYR A 283 4.43 -16.44 8.81
C TYR A 283 5.36 -15.48 8.07
N THR A 284 5.97 -15.99 6.98
CA THR A 284 6.62 -15.16 5.94
C THR A 284 5.93 -15.42 4.61
N HIS A 285 5.51 -14.35 3.94
CA HIS A 285 4.91 -14.39 2.62
C HIS A 285 5.94 -13.99 1.57
N LEU A 286 6.11 -14.82 0.55
CA LEU A 286 7.03 -14.63 -0.57
C LEU A 286 6.21 -14.59 -1.88
N PRO A 287 5.67 -13.42 -2.25
CA PRO A 287 4.80 -13.30 -3.41
C PRO A 287 5.60 -13.25 -4.72
N ALA A 288 4.95 -13.67 -5.80
CA ALA A 288 5.49 -13.63 -7.16
C ALA A 288 5.93 -12.22 -7.59
N ARG A 289 5.19 -11.18 -7.18
CA ARG A 289 5.50 -9.80 -7.54
C ARG A 289 6.87 -9.31 -7.07
N ASP A 290 7.37 -9.88 -5.98
CA ASP A 290 8.63 -9.48 -5.33
C ASP A 290 9.75 -10.52 -5.55
N ALA A 291 9.49 -11.60 -6.31
CA ALA A 291 10.47 -12.60 -6.69
C ALA A 291 11.32 -12.12 -7.87
N ASP A 292 12.52 -12.64 -8.00
CA ASP A 292 13.28 -12.63 -9.24
C ASP A 292 13.16 -13.97 -9.95
N PHE A 293 13.51 -14.03 -11.23
CA PHE A 293 13.45 -15.27 -12.02
C PHE A 293 14.45 -15.24 -13.18
N THR A 294 14.68 -16.42 -13.77
CA THR A 294 15.62 -16.61 -14.87
C THR A 294 14.90 -17.03 -16.16
N GLY A 295 15.62 -17.01 -17.28
CA GLY A 295 15.21 -17.52 -18.56
C GLY A 295 13.98 -16.84 -19.16
N ASP A 296 13.06 -17.65 -19.68
CA ASP A 296 11.87 -17.19 -20.40
C ASP A 296 10.64 -16.98 -19.50
N LEU A 297 10.81 -17.11 -18.18
CA LEU A 297 9.75 -16.78 -17.23
C LEU A 297 9.31 -15.32 -17.39
N THR A 298 8.04 -15.07 -17.21
CA THR A 298 7.47 -13.71 -17.31
C THR A 298 6.54 -13.41 -16.17
N ARG A 299 6.41 -12.12 -15.82
CA ARG A 299 5.29 -11.66 -14.99
C ARG A 299 4.06 -11.45 -15.87
N SER A 300 2.89 -11.77 -15.35
CA SER A 300 1.60 -11.50 -16.00
C SER A 300 1.35 -10.00 -16.26
N SER A 301 2.10 -9.12 -15.60
CA SER A 301 2.12 -7.67 -15.82
C SER A 301 3.46 -7.09 -15.39
N ILE A 302 3.88 -5.99 -16.04
CA ILE A 302 5.02 -5.16 -15.60
C ILE A 302 4.73 -4.42 -14.28
N HIS A 303 3.45 -4.29 -13.93
CA HIS A 303 3.01 -3.69 -12.67
C HIS A 303 2.89 -4.77 -11.59
N ALA A 304 3.28 -4.41 -10.37
CA ALA A 304 3.37 -5.39 -9.27
C ALA A 304 2.01 -5.93 -8.79
N ASN A 305 0.92 -5.13 -8.95
CA ASN A 305 -0.39 -5.49 -8.41
C ASN A 305 -0.95 -6.75 -9.05
N ASP A 306 -1.35 -7.72 -8.23
CA ASP A 306 -1.94 -9.01 -8.61
C ASP A 306 -1.11 -9.83 -9.62
N SER A 307 0.17 -9.49 -9.82
CA SER A 307 1.02 -10.21 -10.76
C SER A 307 1.39 -11.60 -10.23
N PHE A 308 1.46 -12.54 -11.14
CA PHE A 308 1.97 -13.89 -10.95
C PHE A 308 3.06 -14.17 -11.97
N ILE A 309 3.86 -15.20 -11.75
CA ILE A 309 4.90 -15.63 -12.68
C ILE A 309 4.33 -16.77 -13.53
N GLU A 310 4.50 -16.66 -14.85
CA GLU A 310 4.01 -17.58 -15.85
C GLU A 310 5.06 -17.87 -16.93
N ASN A 311 4.68 -18.62 -17.98
CA ASN A 311 5.55 -19.03 -19.08
C ASN A 311 6.74 -19.90 -18.65
N TRP A 312 6.55 -20.77 -17.67
CA TRP A 312 7.58 -21.68 -17.15
C TRP A 312 7.64 -22.94 -18.02
N THR A 313 8.51 -22.95 -19.04
CA THR A 313 8.61 -24.00 -20.05
C THR A 313 9.93 -24.77 -20.04
N SER A 314 10.86 -24.41 -19.16
CA SER A 314 12.19 -25.01 -19.03
C SER A 314 12.48 -25.49 -17.61
N GLU A 315 13.21 -26.61 -17.46
CA GLU A 315 13.72 -27.09 -16.18
C GLU A 315 14.95 -26.31 -15.70
N GLU A 316 15.61 -25.57 -16.61
CA GLU A 316 16.75 -24.71 -16.30
C GLU A 316 16.33 -23.40 -15.60
N ASP A 317 15.09 -22.99 -15.80
CA ASP A 317 14.56 -21.76 -15.24
C ASP A 317 14.10 -21.94 -13.80
N TYR A 318 14.24 -20.86 -13.00
CA TYR A 318 13.82 -20.85 -11.61
C TYR A 318 13.37 -19.47 -11.14
N ILE A 319 12.55 -19.50 -10.10
CA ILE A 319 12.10 -18.34 -9.33
C ILE A 319 12.91 -18.27 -8.05
N TYR A 320 13.33 -17.07 -7.62
CA TYR A 320 14.15 -16.95 -6.42
C TYR A 320 13.90 -15.67 -5.62
N TRP A 321 14.29 -15.73 -4.34
CA TRP A 321 14.26 -14.63 -3.40
C TRP A 321 15.58 -14.58 -2.62
N ASN A 322 16.09 -13.37 -2.37
CA ASN A 322 17.11 -13.17 -1.36
C ASN A 322 16.45 -13.27 0.02
N VAL A 323 16.93 -14.18 0.85
CA VAL A 323 16.36 -14.47 2.17
C VAL A 323 17.42 -14.32 3.24
N ASN A 324 17.06 -13.67 4.36
CA ASN A 324 17.83 -13.64 5.59
C ASN A 324 17.04 -14.36 6.69
N SER A 325 17.48 -15.57 7.04
CA SER A 325 16.90 -16.31 8.16
C SER A 325 17.57 -15.85 9.47
N LEU A 326 16.80 -15.18 10.32
CA LEU A 326 17.32 -14.61 11.57
C LEU A 326 17.67 -15.70 12.60
N ASN A 327 16.96 -16.81 12.56
CA ASN A 327 17.19 -17.99 13.39
C ASN A 327 17.09 -19.24 12.55
N SER A 328 17.78 -20.31 12.97
CA SER A 328 17.56 -21.64 12.37
C SER A 328 16.22 -22.20 12.82
N GLY A 329 15.48 -22.84 11.91
CA GLY A 329 14.19 -23.42 12.24
C GLY A 329 13.50 -24.11 11.08
N MET A 330 12.56 -24.98 11.42
CA MET A 330 11.72 -25.68 10.45
C MET A 330 10.53 -24.80 10.05
N ASN A 331 10.22 -24.79 8.77
CA ASN A 331 9.06 -24.08 8.23
C ASN A 331 8.22 -24.99 7.37
N LYS A 332 6.94 -25.05 7.65
CA LYS A 332 5.96 -25.66 6.76
C LYS A 332 5.69 -24.75 5.58
N VAL A 333 5.94 -25.25 4.39
CA VAL A 333 5.79 -24.49 3.15
C VAL A 333 4.45 -24.76 2.51
N SER A 334 3.73 -23.68 2.16
CA SER A 334 2.53 -23.74 1.33
C SER A 334 2.79 -23.01 0.00
N LEU A 335 2.35 -23.62 -1.11
CA LEU A 335 2.49 -23.11 -2.46
C LEU A 335 1.10 -22.80 -3.03
N TYR A 336 0.96 -21.62 -3.68
CA TYR A 336 -0.23 -21.24 -4.44
C TYR A 336 0.09 -21.20 -5.94
N TYR A 337 -0.66 -21.99 -6.73
CA TYR A 337 -0.35 -22.26 -8.11
C TYR A 337 -1.58 -22.46 -8.99
N THR A 338 -1.39 -22.35 -10.32
CA THR A 338 -2.25 -22.99 -11.33
C THR A 338 -1.42 -23.98 -12.15
N LEU A 339 -2.04 -25.03 -12.69
CA LEU A 339 -1.38 -26.09 -13.45
C LEU A 339 -2.31 -26.62 -14.55
N PRO A 340 -1.90 -26.63 -15.84
CA PRO A 340 -2.64 -27.29 -16.90
C PRO A 340 -2.80 -28.80 -16.67
N GLU A 341 -3.88 -29.41 -17.14
CA GLU A 341 -4.11 -30.87 -17.03
C GLU A 341 -2.98 -31.69 -17.62
N THR A 342 -2.47 -31.25 -18.79
CA THR A 342 -1.36 -31.92 -19.49
C THR A 342 -0.03 -31.91 -18.73
N SER A 343 0.06 -31.11 -17.67
CA SER A 343 1.25 -30.92 -16.86
C SER A 343 1.16 -31.61 -15.48
N SER A 344 0.09 -32.38 -15.22
CA SER A 344 -0.06 -33.16 -13.99
C SER A 344 1.14 -34.09 -13.78
N GLY A 345 1.69 -34.11 -12.56
CA GLY A 345 2.92 -34.83 -12.23
C GLY A 345 4.20 -34.05 -12.50
N THR A 346 4.14 -32.76 -12.81
CA THR A 346 5.31 -31.88 -12.80
C THR A 346 5.91 -31.84 -11.40
N GLN A 347 7.22 -32.07 -11.29
CA GLN A 347 7.94 -32.04 -10.02
C GLN A 347 8.61 -30.69 -9.80
N LEU A 348 8.38 -30.10 -8.67
CA LEU A 348 9.04 -28.89 -8.21
C LEU A 348 10.03 -29.21 -7.06
N THR A 349 11.09 -28.42 -6.97
CA THR A 349 12.06 -28.46 -5.88
C THR A 349 12.19 -27.05 -5.27
N LEU A 350 12.13 -26.96 -3.95
CA LEU A 350 12.44 -25.74 -3.21
C LEU A 350 13.75 -25.97 -2.46
N GLU A 351 14.71 -25.04 -2.62
CA GLU A 351 16.07 -25.15 -2.10
C GLU A 351 16.47 -23.89 -1.31
N PHE A 352 17.05 -24.08 -0.13
CA PHE A 352 17.69 -23.04 0.67
C PHE A 352 18.98 -23.57 1.28
N MET A 353 20.13 -23.00 0.92
CA MET A 353 21.46 -23.54 1.24
C MET A 353 21.54 -25.01 0.84
N ASP A 354 21.90 -25.90 1.77
CA ASP A 354 22.02 -27.35 1.52
C ASP A 354 20.69 -28.10 1.68
N ASN A 355 19.67 -27.42 2.17
CA ASN A 355 18.36 -28.02 2.43
C ASN A 355 17.45 -27.93 1.19
N LYS A 356 16.76 -29.03 0.90
CA LYS A 356 15.82 -29.09 -0.23
C LYS A 356 14.64 -30.00 0.03
N ILE A 357 13.51 -29.65 -0.53
CA ILE A 357 12.31 -30.48 -0.56
C ILE A 357 11.78 -30.57 -2.00
N LYS A 358 11.17 -31.70 -2.33
CA LYS A 358 10.58 -31.96 -3.65
C LYS A 358 9.10 -32.29 -3.51
N LYS A 359 8.33 -31.90 -4.50
CA LYS A 359 6.88 -32.18 -4.56
C LYS A 359 6.42 -32.39 -5.98
N ASP A 360 5.71 -33.50 -6.21
CA ASP A 360 4.97 -33.74 -7.45
C ASP A 360 3.63 -33.00 -7.37
N ILE A 361 3.34 -32.15 -8.35
CA ILE A 361 2.10 -31.39 -8.44
C ILE A 361 1.10 -32.20 -9.25
N MET A 362 0.28 -32.98 -8.54
CA MET A 362 -0.63 -33.95 -9.12
C MET A 362 -1.99 -33.41 -9.51
N ILE A 363 -2.42 -32.30 -8.90
CA ILE A 363 -3.78 -31.81 -9.05
C ILE A 363 -3.80 -30.65 -10.05
N PRO A 364 -4.35 -30.85 -11.26
CA PRO A 364 -4.53 -29.77 -12.21
C PRO A 364 -5.49 -28.71 -11.66
N HIS A 365 -5.22 -27.47 -12.01
CA HIS A 365 -6.07 -26.34 -11.70
C HIS A 365 -5.70 -25.18 -12.64
N ASN A 366 -6.51 -24.95 -13.65
CA ASN A 366 -6.21 -23.97 -14.69
C ASN A 366 -7.40 -23.04 -14.96
N PRO A 367 -7.78 -22.21 -13.95
CA PRO A 367 -8.91 -21.29 -14.11
C PRO A 367 -8.55 -20.13 -15.04
N THR A 368 -9.58 -19.49 -15.57
CA THR A 368 -9.47 -18.22 -16.29
C THR A 368 -9.16 -17.07 -15.34
N LEU A 369 -8.74 -15.94 -15.91
CA LEU A 369 -8.59 -14.69 -15.15
C LEU A 369 -9.93 -14.24 -14.55
N GLU A 370 -9.91 -13.79 -13.32
CA GLU A 370 -11.06 -13.27 -12.57
C GLU A 370 -11.09 -11.74 -12.57
N GLY A 371 -12.28 -11.17 -12.46
CA GLY A 371 -12.49 -9.74 -12.27
C GLY A 371 -12.45 -8.88 -13.54
N MET A 372 -12.16 -9.48 -14.71
CA MET A 372 -12.10 -8.71 -15.95
C MET A 372 -13.48 -8.25 -16.43
N LYS A 373 -14.52 -9.04 -16.20
CA LYS A 373 -15.89 -8.76 -16.67
C LYS A 373 -16.57 -7.65 -15.86
N GLU A 374 -16.20 -7.54 -14.60
CA GLU A 374 -16.72 -6.57 -13.65
C GLU A 374 -15.98 -5.23 -13.70
N ASP A 375 -14.83 -5.16 -14.41
CA ASP A 375 -14.05 -3.94 -14.55
C ASP A 375 -14.69 -3.00 -15.59
N ARG A 376 -15.07 -1.80 -15.19
CA ARG A 376 -15.67 -0.77 -16.07
C ARG A 376 -14.72 -0.32 -17.17
N ILE A 377 -13.42 -0.46 -16.94
CA ILE A 377 -12.36 -0.12 -17.88
C ILE A 377 -11.25 -1.13 -17.76
N LYS A 378 -10.88 -1.74 -18.90
CA LYS A 378 -9.73 -2.64 -18.94
C LYS A 378 -8.50 -1.94 -18.37
N ARG A 379 -7.92 -2.50 -17.33
CA ARG A 379 -6.69 -2.00 -16.70
C ARG A 379 -5.43 -2.56 -17.38
N ILE A 380 -4.29 -1.95 -17.05
CA ILE A 380 -2.97 -2.36 -17.53
C ILE A 380 -2.28 -3.33 -16.56
N GLU A 381 -2.68 -3.32 -15.30
CA GLU A 381 -2.21 -4.30 -14.31
C GLU A 381 -2.81 -5.68 -14.60
N SER A 382 -2.22 -6.72 -14.00
CA SER A 382 -2.75 -8.08 -14.11
C SER A 382 -4.12 -8.22 -13.46
N TYR A 383 -4.97 -9.07 -14.03
CA TYR A 383 -6.07 -9.69 -13.30
C TYR A 383 -5.56 -10.95 -12.61
N THR A 384 -6.22 -11.34 -11.52
CA THR A 384 -5.84 -12.52 -10.74
C THR A 384 -6.43 -13.81 -11.31
N LYS A 385 -6.00 -14.95 -10.77
CA LYS A 385 -6.61 -16.27 -10.97
C LYS A 385 -7.05 -16.83 -9.62
N ASP A 386 -7.93 -17.81 -9.61
CA ASP A 386 -8.17 -18.63 -8.43
C ASP A 386 -6.99 -19.60 -8.26
N PHE A 387 -6.00 -19.23 -7.42
CA PHE A 387 -4.82 -20.06 -7.19
C PHE A 387 -5.08 -21.15 -6.15
N LYS A 388 -4.77 -22.40 -6.52
CA LYS A 388 -4.90 -23.54 -5.63
C LYS A 388 -3.76 -23.59 -4.63
N LYS A 389 -4.08 -23.78 -3.35
CA LYS A 389 -3.11 -24.00 -2.28
C LYS A 389 -2.78 -25.48 -2.12
N ILE A 390 -1.48 -25.80 -2.00
CA ILE A 390 -1.01 -27.10 -1.51
C ILE A 390 0.01 -26.93 -0.40
N THR A 391 0.11 -27.93 0.48
CA THR A 391 1.27 -28.10 1.36
C THR A 391 2.41 -28.67 0.52
N PHE A 392 3.49 -27.91 0.40
CA PHE A 392 4.67 -28.33 -0.38
C PHE A 392 5.54 -29.33 0.41
N GLY A 393 5.75 -29.07 1.70
CA GLY A 393 6.53 -29.88 2.63
C GLY A 393 7.08 -29.01 3.76
N ASP A 394 7.99 -29.60 4.54
CA ASP A 394 8.70 -28.91 5.61
C ASP A 394 10.16 -28.69 5.19
N LEU A 395 10.64 -27.44 5.23
CA LEU A 395 11.99 -27.03 4.87
C LEU A 395 12.69 -26.43 6.07
N PHE A 396 13.89 -26.89 6.35
CA PHE A 396 14.75 -26.32 7.38
C PHE A 396 15.49 -25.11 6.81
N PHE A 397 15.39 -23.98 7.49
CA PHE A 397 16.13 -22.76 7.20
C PHE A 397 17.25 -22.63 8.22
N GLU A 398 18.49 -22.66 7.76
CA GLU A 398 19.65 -22.31 8.58
C GLU A 398 19.70 -20.79 8.76
N LYS A 399 20.24 -20.34 9.90
CA LYS A 399 20.48 -18.92 10.16
C LYS A 399 21.48 -18.36 9.15
N GLY A 400 21.16 -17.23 8.55
CA GLY A 400 22.01 -16.50 7.61
C GLY A 400 21.32 -16.08 6.34
N GLU A 401 22.07 -15.44 5.46
CA GLU A 401 21.60 -14.95 4.18
C GLU A 401 21.91 -15.93 3.06
N SER A 402 20.93 -16.22 2.23
CA SER A 402 21.07 -17.04 1.03
C SER A 402 19.91 -16.84 0.07
N ILE A 403 20.00 -17.49 -1.07
CA ILE A 403 18.95 -17.47 -2.09
C ILE A 403 18.02 -18.69 -1.86
N LEU A 404 16.73 -18.41 -1.68
CA LEU A 404 15.69 -19.43 -1.75
C LEU A 404 15.29 -19.60 -3.21
N LYS A 405 15.37 -20.84 -3.74
CA LYS A 405 15.09 -21.14 -5.16
C LYS A 405 13.93 -22.12 -5.29
N LEU A 406 12.95 -21.77 -6.12
CA LEU A 406 11.89 -22.67 -6.57
C LEU A 406 12.17 -23.07 -8.03
N LYS A 407 12.36 -24.37 -8.29
CA LYS A 407 12.73 -24.94 -9.59
C LYS A 407 11.70 -25.96 -10.05
N THR A 408 11.53 -26.08 -11.36
CA THR A 408 10.92 -27.26 -12.00
C THR A 408 11.99 -28.31 -12.20
N SER A 409 11.99 -29.35 -11.38
CA SER A 409 13.00 -30.44 -11.45
C SER A 409 12.63 -31.58 -12.39
N LYS A 410 11.35 -31.66 -12.81
CA LYS A 410 10.86 -32.54 -13.86
C LYS A 410 9.60 -31.94 -14.45
N LEU A 411 9.69 -31.50 -15.68
CA LEU A 411 8.57 -30.95 -16.43
C LEU A 411 7.70 -32.07 -17.02
N LYS A 412 6.38 -31.97 -16.80
CA LYS A 412 5.37 -32.73 -17.53
C LYS A 412 4.60 -31.80 -18.44
N GLY A 413 4.28 -32.26 -19.67
CA GLY A 413 3.64 -31.41 -20.67
C GLY A 413 4.56 -30.30 -21.18
N LYS A 414 3.96 -29.17 -21.62
CA LYS A 414 4.68 -28.06 -22.26
C LYS A 414 4.99 -26.90 -21.33
N LYS A 415 4.34 -26.86 -20.17
CA LYS A 415 4.40 -25.73 -19.21
C LYS A 415 4.28 -26.26 -17.79
N SER A 416 5.07 -25.71 -16.89
CA SER A 416 4.97 -25.94 -15.45
C SER A 416 3.80 -25.13 -14.86
N ILE A 417 3.88 -24.75 -13.61
CA ILE A 417 2.87 -23.96 -12.91
C ILE A 417 2.90 -22.49 -13.32
N ASP A 418 1.76 -21.78 -13.15
CA ASP A 418 1.83 -20.37 -12.87
C ASP A 418 1.94 -20.19 -11.34
N PHE A 419 2.88 -19.39 -10.91
CA PHE A 419 3.22 -19.20 -9.51
C PHE A 419 2.71 -17.86 -8.98
N TRP A 420 2.07 -17.87 -7.81
CA TRP A 420 1.58 -16.66 -7.18
C TRP A 420 2.21 -16.35 -5.82
N LEU A 421 2.31 -17.35 -4.92
CA LEU A 421 2.72 -17.11 -3.53
C LEU A 421 3.32 -18.36 -2.90
N LEU A 422 4.44 -18.21 -2.18
CA LEU A 422 4.87 -19.11 -1.12
C LEU A 422 4.52 -18.54 0.26
N VAL A 423 4.05 -19.37 1.15
CA VAL A 423 3.86 -19.04 2.57
C VAL A 423 4.71 -20.01 3.40
N LEU A 424 5.62 -19.44 4.18
CA LEU A 424 6.42 -20.16 5.17
C LEU A 424 5.74 -19.99 6.52
N GLU A 425 5.41 -21.08 7.20
CA GLU A 425 4.84 -21.13 8.55
C GLU A 425 5.89 -21.73 9.48
N LYS A 426 6.42 -20.92 10.39
CA LYS A 426 7.38 -21.38 11.40
C LYS A 426 6.71 -22.47 12.25
N THR A 427 7.35 -23.65 12.30
CA THR A 427 6.93 -24.76 13.19
C THR A 427 7.87 -24.78 14.39
N GLU A 428 7.32 -25.08 15.56
CA GLU A 428 8.07 -25.15 16.82
C GLU A 428 9.23 -26.12 16.77
#